data_b40d7639984620c5ef3417565c3be13e
#
_entry.id   b40d7639984620c5ef3417565c3be13e
#
_cell.length_a   1.000
_cell.length_b   1.000
_cell.length_c   1.000
_cell.angle_alpha   90.00
_cell.angle_beta   90.00
_cell.angle_gamma   90.00
#
_symmetry.space_group_name_H-M   'P 1'
#
loop_
_entity.id
_entity.type
_entity.pdbx_description
1 polymer ?
#
loop_
_entity_poly.entity_id
_entity_poly.type
_entity_poly.pdbx_seq_one_letter_code
_entity_poly.pdbx_strand_id
1 'polypeptide(L)'
;MTGQNDYTVGWICALPCEYVAAQLCLDEEHDDVSVDASQSDNNEYTLGRIGKHNVVIAVLPKGGHGTTSATAVARDMLHSFPNIRIGLMVGIGGGVPTKHDIRLGDVVVSAPQDGMSGVFQYDFGKSVQDQAFVYTGVLDQPPSALCAAMTRIEARYELKGHKIEERLNAILSENPRLRQKYSRPNLATDLLFKSDLTHDSICDRENGCVNDQMNLVLRRERSQFEGIAIHYGTIASGNQVMKNAVIRDKLSKEKDILCFEMEAAGLMNHFPCAVIRGICDYSDSHKNDQWQGYAALTAALYTKDLLSQLSPRKTNAEKRMAEILSDG
;
A
#
# COMPACT_ATOMS: atom_id res chain seq x y z
N MET A 1 22.60 18.85 -12.67
CA MET A 1 21.25 19.18 -12.17
C MET A 1 20.28 18.21 -12.79
N THR A 2 19.50 17.55 -11.98
CA THR A 2 18.48 16.58 -12.44
C THR A 2 17.27 17.38 -12.96
N GLY A 3 16.81 17.14 -14.19
CA GLY A 3 15.64 17.82 -14.76
C GLY A 3 14.35 17.00 -14.57
N GLN A 4 13.17 17.60 -14.81
CA GLN A 4 11.85 16.94 -14.70
C GLN A 4 11.76 15.63 -15.47
N ASN A 5 12.42 15.55 -16.63
CA ASN A 5 12.40 14.38 -17.50
C ASN A 5 13.31 13.23 -17.03
N ASP A 6 14.11 13.45 -15.99
CA ASP A 6 14.99 12.41 -15.43
C ASP A 6 14.27 11.49 -14.44
N TYR A 7 13.06 11.87 -14.02
CA TYR A 7 12.24 11.09 -13.08
C TYR A 7 11.36 10.09 -13.83
N THR A 8 11.54 8.82 -13.49
CA THR A 8 10.85 7.70 -14.16
C THR A 8 9.92 6.92 -13.28
N VAL A 9 9.94 7.19 -11.97
CA VAL A 9 9.11 6.52 -10.95
C VAL A 9 8.28 7.57 -10.23
N GLY A 10 6.96 7.39 -10.21
CA GLY A 10 6.02 8.14 -9.39
C GLY A 10 5.57 7.30 -8.20
N TRP A 11 5.68 7.84 -7.00
CA TRP A 11 5.28 7.20 -5.75
C TRP A 11 4.24 8.06 -5.04
N ILE A 12 3.03 7.54 -4.87
CA ILE A 12 1.91 8.24 -4.22
C ILE A 12 1.65 7.63 -2.84
N CYS A 13 1.49 8.50 -1.85
CA CYS A 13 1.12 8.20 -0.47
C CYS A 13 -0.21 8.87 -0.13
N ALA A 14 -1.02 8.27 0.75
CA ALA A 14 -2.28 8.88 1.20
C ALA A 14 -2.11 9.67 2.51
N LEU A 15 -1.25 9.19 3.42
CA LEU A 15 -1.12 9.70 4.78
C LEU A 15 0.28 10.27 5.07
N PRO A 16 0.39 11.24 6.00
CA PRO A 16 1.71 11.77 6.40
C PRO A 16 2.68 10.71 6.92
N CYS A 17 2.20 9.66 7.59
CA CYS A 17 3.10 8.59 8.07
C CYS A 17 3.68 7.75 6.93
N GLU A 18 2.94 7.57 5.84
CA GLU A 18 3.40 6.88 4.64
C GLU A 18 4.41 7.75 3.88
N TYR A 19 4.15 9.05 3.80
CA TYR A 19 5.05 10.01 3.16
C TYR A 19 6.41 10.08 3.87
N VAL A 20 6.41 10.16 5.20
CA VAL A 20 7.65 10.08 5.99
C VAL A 20 8.38 8.75 5.74
N ALA A 21 7.65 7.63 5.72
CA ALA A 21 8.25 6.32 5.45
C ALA A 21 8.88 6.24 4.05
N ALA A 22 8.25 6.85 3.03
CA ALA A 22 8.78 6.94 1.68
C ALA A 22 10.08 7.79 1.62
N GLN A 23 10.10 8.95 2.28
CA GLN A 23 11.29 9.81 2.37
C GLN A 23 12.45 9.09 3.05
N LEU A 24 12.21 8.33 4.13
CA LEU A 24 13.23 7.53 4.82
C LEU A 24 13.85 6.42 3.93
N CYS A 25 13.20 6.08 2.83
CA CYS A 25 13.71 5.10 1.88
C CYS A 25 14.59 5.70 0.78
N LEU A 26 14.65 7.03 0.63
CA LEU A 26 15.55 7.66 -0.34
C LEU A 26 17.01 7.38 0.02
N ASP A 27 17.84 7.12 -1.00
CA ASP A 27 19.29 7.06 -0.86
C ASP A 27 19.91 8.46 -0.95
N GLU A 28 19.22 9.37 -1.64
CA GLU A 28 19.59 10.75 -1.84
C GLU A 28 18.32 11.56 -2.08
N GLU A 29 18.16 12.68 -1.37
CA GLU A 29 17.14 13.68 -1.62
C GLU A 29 17.70 14.73 -2.59
N HIS A 30 16.92 15.10 -3.59
CA HIS A 30 17.32 16.10 -4.57
C HIS A 30 16.72 17.46 -4.17
N ASP A 31 17.46 18.53 -4.43
CA ASP A 31 16.91 19.88 -4.33
C ASP A 31 15.74 20.06 -5.29
N ASP A 32 14.83 20.96 -4.96
CA ASP A 32 13.70 21.29 -5.82
C ASP A 32 14.18 21.60 -7.24
N VAL A 33 13.76 20.78 -8.18
CA VAL A 33 13.86 21.14 -9.59
C VAL A 33 12.93 22.32 -9.77
N SER A 34 13.40 23.41 -10.41
CA SER A 34 12.49 24.45 -10.89
C SER A 34 11.50 23.79 -11.87
N VAL A 35 10.44 23.24 -11.29
CA VAL A 35 9.30 22.79 -12.07
C VAL A 35 8.76 24.07 -12.69
N ASP A 36 8.76 24.19 -14.02
CA ASP A 36 7.80 25.08 -14.69
C ASP A 36 6.42 24.52 -14.31
N ALA A 37 6.02 24.82 -13.06
CA ALA A 37 4.76 24.37 -12.52
C ALA A 37 3.69 24.88 -13.49
N SER A 38 3.05 23.96 -14.18
CA SER A 38 1.83 24.31 -14.88
C SER A 38 0.97 25.00 -13.83
N GLN A 39 0.40 26.14 -14.12
CA GLN A 39 -0.41 26.95 -13.16
C GLN A 39 -1.53 26.16 -12.47
N SER A 40 -1.66 24.87 -12.78
CA SER A 40 -2.72 23.96 -12.32
C SER A 40 -2.22 22.79 -11.42
N ASP A 41 -0.91 22.63 -11.15
CA ASP A 41 -0.42 21.60 -10.24
C ASP A 41 -0.46 22.11 -8.80
N ASN A 42 -1.21 21.40 -7.95
CA ASN A 42 -1.39 21.73 -6.54
C ASN A 42 -0.66 20.76 -5.61
N ASN A 43 0.16 19.85 -6.14
CA ASN A 43 0.90 18.89 -5.34
C ASN A 43 2.20 19.51 -4.79
N GLU A 44 2.59 19.02 -3.62
CA GLU A 44 3.95 19.15 -3.10
C GLU A 44 4.70 17.84 -3.32
N TYR A 45 5.94 17.92 -3.71
CA TYR A 45 6.77 16.77 -4.06
C TYR A 45 8.02 16.68 -3.21
N THR A 46 8.43 15.46 -2.86
CA THR A 46 9.80 15.16 -2.50
C THR A 46 10.46 14.43 -3.65
N LEU A 47 11.60 14.93 -4.08
CA LEU A 47 12.39 14.41 -5.17
C LEU A 47 13.61 13.69 -4.64
N GLY A 48 13.99 12.57 -5.25
CA GLY A 48 15.16 11.86 -4.78
C GLY A 48 15.51 10.64 -5.63
N ARG A 49 16.41 9.82 -5.10
CA ARG A 49 16.90 8.63 -5.76
C ARG A 49 16.79 7.42 -4.85
N ILE A 50 16.34 6.31 -5.45
CA ILE A 50 16.38 4.97 -4.84
C ILE A 50 17.13 4.05 -5.79
N GLY A 51 18.30 3.59 -5.39
CA GLY A 51 19.17 2.77 -6.23
C GLY A 51 19.56 3.49 -7.52
N LYS A 52 19.01 3.04 -8.64
CA LYS A 52 19.28 3.60 -9.98
C LYS A 52 18.12 4.40 -10.55
N HIS A 53 17.09 4.65 -9.78
CA HIS A 53 15.85 5.30 -10.20
C HIS A 53 15.66 6.65 -9.51
N ASN A 54 15.41 7.68 -10.29
CA ASN A 54 14.93 8.95 -9.77
C ASN A 54 13.42 8.82 -9.52
N VAL A 55 13.00 9.20 -8.32
CA VAL A 55 11.65 9.00 -7.78
C VAL A 55 11.03 10.34 -7.42
N VAL A 56 9.80 10.55 -7.85
CA VAL A 56 8.93 11.64 -7.39
C VAL A 56 7.96 11.08 -6.37
N ILE A 57 7.96 11.61 -5.16
CA ILE A 57 7.05 11.22 -4.09
C ILE A 57 6.04 12.33 -3.87
N ALA A 58 4.74 11.99 -3.92
CA ALA A 58 3.65 12.89 -3.56
C ALA A 58 2.79 12.30 -2.45
N VAL A 59 2.13 13.17 -1.70
CA VAL A 59 1.15 12.78 -0.68
C VAL A 59 -0.18 13.48 -0.96
N LEU A 60 -1.29 12.81 -0.67
CA LEU A 60 -2.61 13.41 -0.79
C LEU A 60 -2.72 14.63 0.15
N PRO A 61 -3.42 15.69 -0.25
CA PRO A 61 -3.61 16.87 0.58
C PRO A 61 -4.32 16.50 1.88
N LYS A 62 -4.07 17.27 2.93
CA LYS A 62 -4.66 17.02 4.26
C LYS A 62 -6.19 16.99 4.19
N GLY A 63 -6.77 15.88 4.64
CA GLY A 63 -8.23 15.62 4.55
C GLY A 63 -8.66 14.98 3.22
N GLY A 64 -7.78 14.89 2.23
CA GLY A 64 -8.00 14.14 0.99
C GLY A 64 -7.78 12.65 1.20
N HIS A 65 -8.71 11.83 0.75
CA HIS A 65 -8.60 10.37 0.66
C HIS A 65 -9.51 9.84 -0.41
N GLY A 66 -9.34 8.57 -0.72
CA GLY A 66 -10.15 7.86 -1.67
C GLY A 66 -9.73 8.08 -3.13
N THR A 67 -10.46 7.40 -3.99
CA THR A 67 -10.13 7.27 -5.42
C THR A 67 -10.00 8.61 -6.14
N THR A 68 -10.89 9.56 -5.87
CA THR A 68 -10.90 10.88 -6.52
C THR A 68 -9.66 11.72 -6.16
N SER A 69 -9.28 11.75 -4.87
CA SER A 69 -8.09 12.49 -4.43
C SER A 69 -6.81 11.89 -5.01
N ALA A 70 -6.71 10.57 -5.03
CA ALA A 70 -5.57 9.87 -5.62
C ALA A 70 -5.43 10.15 -7.12
N THR A 71 -6.55 10.12 -7.86
CA THR A 71 -6.57 10.45 -9.31
C THR A 71 -6.10 11.88 -9.57
N ALA A 72 -6.53 12.85 -8.78
CA ALA A 72 -6.12 14.25 -8.94
C ALA A 72 -4.60 14.40 -8.74
N VAL A 73 -4.05 13.81 -7.67
CA VAL A 73 -2.61 13.84 -7.39
C VAL A 73 -1.81 13.16 -8.51
N ALA A 74 -2.25 12.01 -9.00
CA ALA A 74 -1.58 11.31 -10.09
C ALA A 74 -1.59 12.11 -11.39
N ARG A 75 -2.72 12.72 -11.75
CA ARG A 75 -2.84 13.55 -12.95
C ARG A 75 -1.86 14.72 -12.91
N ASP A 76 -1.85 15.46 -11.81
CA ASP A 76 -1.00 16.64 -11.67
C ASP A 76 0.49 16.23 -11.65
N MET A 77 0.85 15.11 -11.00
CA MET A 77 2.20 14.53 -11.05
C MET A 77 2.64 14.19 -12.48
N LEU A 78 1.76 13.61 -13.32
CA LEU A 78 2.10 13.27 -14.71
C LEU A 78 2.25 14.49 -15.61
N HIS A 79 1.58 15.60 -15.29
CA HIS A 79 1.79 16.87 -15.98
C HIS A 79 3.15 17.47 -15.65
N SER A 80 3.55 17.45 -14.38
CA SER A 80 4.82 18.02 -13.93
C SER A 80 6.04 17.12 -14.23
N PHE A 81 5.83 15.80 -14.27
CA PHE A 81 6.88 14.81 -14.54
C PHE A 81 6.46 13.84 -15.66
N PRO A 82 6.49 14.29 -16.91
CA PRO A 82 5.89 13.54 -18.05
C PRO A 82 6.66 12.27 -18.42
N ASN A 83 7.85 12.03 -17.88
CA ASN A 83 8.62 10.81 -18.15
C ASN A 83 8.41 9.69 -17.13
N ILE A 84 7.44 9.83 -16.24
CA ILE A 84 7.07 8.73 -15.31
C ILE A 84 6.55 7.53 -16.13
N ARG A 85 7.08 6.34 -15.80
CA ARG A 85 6.79 5.07 -16.46
C ARG A 85 6.40 3.97 -15.48
N ILE A 86 6.77 4.13 -14.22
CA ILE A 86 6.50 3.21 -13.12
C ILE A 86 5.69 3.94 -12.08
N GLY A 87 4.49 3.46 -11.80
CA GLY A 87 3.62 3.94 -10.74
C GLY A 87 3.72 3.06 -9.50
N LEU A 88 3.70 3.69 -8.34
CA LEU A 88 3.66 3.05 -7.04
C LEU A 88 2.61 3.74 -6.17
N MET A 89 1.68 2.96 -5.61
CA MET A 89 0.78 3.41 -4.56
C MET A 89 1.12 2.66 -3.28
N VAL A 90 1.80 3.34 -2.35
CA VAL A 90 2.39 2.69 -1.18
C VAL A 90 1.86 3.32 0.09
N GLY A 91 1.35 2.48 0.97
CA GLY A 91 0.77 2.94 2.22
C GLY A 91 0.39 1.80 3.16
N ILE A 92 -0.60 2.07 3.99
CA ILE A 92 -1.15 1.11 4.94
C ILE A 92 -2.49 0.58 4.47
N GLY A 93 -2.89 -0.57 5.01
CA GLY A 93 -4.18 -1.19 4.69
C GLY A 93 -4.67 -2.08 5.82
N GLY A 94 -5.96 -2.42 5.76
CA GLY A 94 -6.57 -3.36 6.68
C GLY A 94 -6.50 -4.77 6.15
N GLY A 95 -5.83 -5.67 6.87
CA GLY A 95 -5.62 -7.05 6.49
C GLY A 95 -6.87 -7.92 6.56
N VAL A 96 -6.85 -9.01 5.79
CA VAL A 96 -7.93 -10.00 5.72
C VAL A 96 -7.39 -11.39 6.06
N PRO A 97 -7.38 -11.80 7.33
CA PRO A 97 -6.75 -13.04 7.79
C PRO A 97 -7.65 -14.27 7.65
N THR A 98 -8.63 -14.26 6.75
CA THR A 98 -9.64 -15.33 6.64
C THR A 98 -9.10 -16.62 6.06
N LYS A 99 -8.30 -16.54 4.98
CA LYS A 99 -7.70 -17.68 4.28
C LYS A 99 -6.17 -17.74 4.44
N HIS A 100 -5.55 -16.60 4.66
CA HIS A 100 -4.11 -16.42 4.75
C HIS A 100 -3.73 -15.93 6.14
N ASP A 101 -2.59 -16.36 6.68
CA ASP A 101 -2.07 -15.91 7.99
C ASP A 101 -1.47 -14.49 7.88
N ILE A 102 -2.32 -13.52 7.51
CA ILE A 102 -1.94 -12.12 7.45
C ILE A 102 -1.95 -11.52 8.85
N ARG A 103 -0.86 -10.83 9.22
CA ARG A 103 -0.69 -10.22 10.55
C ARG A 103 -0.31 -8.76 10.46
N LEU A 104 -0.46 -8.05 11.58
CA LEU A 104 -0.07 -6.64 11.68
C LEU A 104 1.43 -6.50 11.43
N GLY A 105 1.79 -5.55 10.56
CA GLY A 105 3.15 -5.32 10.09
C GLY A 105 3.56 -6.12 8.86
N ASP A 106 2.78 -7.12 8.43
CA ASP A 106 2.99 -7.79 7.14
C ASP A 106 2.78 -6.81 5.98
N VAL A 107 3.25 -7.19 4.80
CA VAL A 107 3.07 -6.42 3.58
C VAL A 107 2.21 -7.21 2.60
N VAL A 108 1.19 -6.57 2.03
CA VAL A 108 0.39 -7.08 0.90
C VAL A 108 0.75 -6.30 -0.34
N VAL A 109 0.98 -7.02 -1.43
CA VAL A 109 1.37 -6.49 -2.74
C VAL A 109 0.33 -6.90 -3.77
N SER A 110 -0.20 -5.94 -4.52
CA SER A 110 -1.13 -6.24 -5.62
C SER A 110 -0.42 -7.06 -6.68
N ALA A 111 -0.92 -8.26 -6.94
CA ALA A 111 -0.38 -9.13 -7.96
C ALA A 111 -1.51 -9.69 -8.82
N PRO A 112 -1.41 -9.59 -10.17
CA PRO A 112 -2.38 -10.23 -11.05
C PRO A 112 -2.38 -11.74 -10.87
N GLN A 113 -3.56 -12.31 -10.58
CA GLN A 113 -3.76 -13.76 -10.45
C GLN A 113 -5.21 -14.12 -10.73
N ASP A 114 -5.45 -15.34 -11.18
CA ASP A 114 -6.80 -15.93 -11.37
C ASP A 114 -7.78 -15.04 -12.17
N GLY A 115 -7.26 -14.31 -13.18
CA GLY A 115 -8.05 -13.40 -14.00
C GLY A 115 -8.34 -12.04 -13.36
N MET A 116 -7.80 -11.75 -12.17
CA MET A 116 -7.88 -10.46 -11.51
C MET A 116 -6.65 -9.63 -11.79
N SER A 117 -6.79 -8.29 -11.85
CA SER A 117 -5.68 -7.35 -12.09
C SER A 117 -4.76 -7.12 -10.90
N GLY A 118 -5.05 -7.72 -9.74
CA GLY A 118 -4.38 -7.45 -8.46
C GLY A 118 -5.06 -6.37 -7.63
N VAL A 119 -5.96 -5.57 -8.21
CA VAL A 119 -6.82 -4.60 -7.52
C VAL A 119 -8.27 -4.86 -7.89
N PHE A 120 -9.15 -4.89 -6.90
CA PHE A 120 -10.58 -5.12 -7.06
C PHE A 120 -11.37 -3.96 -6.47
N GLN A 121 -12.12 -3.23 -7.30
CA GLN A 121 -13.00 -2.17 -6.80
C GLN A 121 -14.29 -2.78 -6.25
N TYR A 122 -14.47 -2.74 -4.92
CA TYR A 122 -15.58 -3.41 -4.25
C TYR A 122 -16.83 -2.55 -4.05
N ASP A 123 -16.77 -1.26 -4.32
CA ASP A 123 -17.87 -0.32 -4.17
C ASP A 123 -18.45 0.18 -5.51
N PHE A 124 -18.00 -0.38 -6.64
CA PHE A 124 -18.46 0.00 -7.96
C PHE A 124 -19.22 -1.14 -8.66
N GLY A 125 -20.47 -0.88 -9.01
CA GLY A 125 -21.32 -1.90 -9.63
C GLY A 125 -22.78 -1.51 -9.67
N LYS A 126 -23.63 -2.55 -9.73
CA LYS A 126 -25.08 -2.41 -9.85
C LYS A 126 -25.78 -3.05 -8.64
N SER A 127 -26.67 -2.31 -8.01
CA SER A 127 -27.64 -2.83 -7.06
C SER A 127 -28.92 -3.19 -7.85
N VAL A 128 -29.23 -4.46 -7.94
CA VAL A 128 -30.41 -4.97 -8.64
C VAL A 128 -31.38 -5.52 -7.60
N GLN A 129 -32.68 -5.20 -7.75
CA GLN A 129 -33.69 -5.64 -6.81
C GLN A 129 -33.68 -7.17 -6.65
N ASP A 130 -33.71 -7.64 -5.40
CA ASP A 130 -33.72 -9.06 -5.03
C ASP A 130 -32.47 -9.85 -5.48
N GLN A 131 -31.38 -9.17 -5.82
CA GLN A 131 -30.11 -9.78 -6.20
C GLN A 131 -28.95 -9.29 -5.35
N ALA A 132 -27.86 -10.07 -5.31
CA ALA A 132 -26.60 -9.62 -4.75
C ALA A 132 -26.02 -8.46 -5.60
N PHE A 133 -25.19 -7.61 -4.97
CA PHE A 133 -24.49 -6.54 -5.67
C PHE A 133 -23.62 -7.12 -6.80
N VAL A 134 -23.78 -6.59 -8.01
CA VAL A 134 -23.06 -7.03 -9.21
C VAL A 134 -21.91 -6.06 -9.48
N TYR A 135 -20.67 -6.51 -9.25
CA TYR A 135 -19.48 -5.72 -9.51
C TYR A 135 -19.24 -5.59 -11.02
N THR A 136 -18.98 -4.36 -11.50
CA THR A 136 -18.81 -4.08 -12.94
C THR A 136 -17.51 -3.33 -13.26
N GLY A 137 -16.71 -2.99 -12.25
CA GLY A 137 -15.42 -2.32 -12.43
C GLY A 137 -14.41 -3.27 -13.07
N VAL A 138 -13.70 -2.76 -14.09
CA VAL A 138 -12.52 -3.41 -14.69
C VAL A 138 -11.35 -2.46 -14.47
N LEU A 139 -10.27 -2.98 -13.91
CA LEU A 139 -9.07 -2.22 -13.60
C LEU A 139 -7.88 -2.80 -14.34
N ASP A 140 -6.98 -1.93 -14.79
CA ASP A 140 -5.75 -2.31 -15.47
C ASP A 140 -4.76 -3.00 -14.51
N GLN A 141 -3.81 -3.72 -15.10
CA GLN A 141 -2.73 -4.38 -14.37
C GLN A 141 -1.52 -3.48 -14.23
N PRO A 142 -0.65 -3.70 -13.22
CA PRO A 142 0.65 -3.05 -13.16
C PRO A 142 1.48 -3.32 -14.42
N PRO A 143 2.40 -2.42 -14.83
CA PRO A 143 3.32 -2.66 -15.93
C PRO A 143 4.06 -3.99 -15.82
N SER A 144 4.31 -4.64 -16.96
CA SER A 144 4.91 -5.98 -16.99
C SER A 144 6.31 -6.03 -16.34
N ALA A 145 7.08 -4.94 -16.41
CA ALA A 145 8.35 -4.84 -15.72
C ALA A 145 8.20 -4.92 -14.18
N LEU A 146 7.13 -4.32 -13.62
CA LEU A 146 6.83 -4.44 -12.19
C LEU A 146 6.43 -5.86 -11.81
N CYS A 147 5.54 -6.51 -12.58
CA CYS A 147 5.15 -7.90 -12.33
C CYS A 147 6.37 -8.84 -12.36
N ALA A 148 7.27 -8.67 -13.33
CA ALA A 148 8.51 -9.45 -13.39
C ALA A 148 9.47 -9.16 -12.22
N ALA A 149 9.50 -7.92 -11.71
CA ALA A 149 10.29 -7.57 -10.54
C ALA A 149 9.70 -8.17 -9.27
N MET A 150 8.37 -8.23 -9.14
CA MET A 150 7.67 -8.92 -8.03
C MET A 150 8.04 -10.40 -7.99
N THR A 151 7.92 -11.14 -9.08
CA THR A 151 8.33 -12.55 -9.15
C THR A 151 9.80 -12.74 -8.77
N ARG A 152 10.67 -11.84 -9.24
CA ARG A 152 12.09 -11.92 -8.93
C ARG A 152 12.40 -11.67 -7.44
N ILE A 153 11.73 -10.70 -6.81
CA ILE A 153 11.95 -10.41 -5.39
C ILE A 153 11.37 -11.52 -4.52
N GLU A 154 10.22 -12.07 -4.87
CA GLU A 154 9.58 -13.20 -4.20
C GLU A 154 10.54 -14.41 -4.17
N ALA A 155 11.03 -14.84 -5.33
CA ALA A 155 12.01 -15.92 -5.42
C ALA A 155 13.32 -15.63 -4.63
N ARG A 156 13.75 -14.36 -4.62
CA ARG A 156 14.93 -13.96 -3.84
C ARG A 156 14.67 -14.06 -2.33
N TYR A 157 13.48 -13.65 -1.89
CA TYR A 157 13.11 -13.72 -0.48
C TYR A 157 12.96 -15.18 0.00
N GLU A 158 12.40 -16.05 -0.85
CA GLU A 158 12.36 -17.49 -0.56
C GLU A 158 13.75 -18.10 -0.40
N LEU A 159 14.69 -17.75 -1.30
CA LEU A 159 16.05 -18.30 -1.28
C LEU A 159 16.93 -17.75 -0.14
N LYS A 160 16.76 -16.48 0.24
CA LYS A 160 17.76 -15.77 1.09
C LYS A 160 17.14 -15.04 2.28
N GLY A 161 15.81 -15.05 2.42
CA GLY A 161 15.09 -14.16 3.33
C GLY A 161 15.18 -12.70 2.90
N HIS A 162 14.52 -11.83 3.65
CA HIS A 162 14.59 -10.38 3.50
C HIS A 162 15.19 -9.74 4.76
N LYS A 163 15.63 -8.48 4.61
CA LYS A 163 16.27 -7.71 5.67
C LYS A 163 15.46 -6.46 6.05
N ILE A 164 14.12 -6.53 5.89
CA ILE A 164 13.24 -5.37 6.14
C ILE A 164 13.36 -4.93 7.59
N GLU A 165 13.24 -5.85 8.55
CA GLU A 165 13.29 -5.52 9.98
C GLU A 165 14.66 -5.01 10.43
N GLU A 166 15.77 -5.59 9.93
CA GLU A 166 17.12 -5.09 10.19
C GLU A 166 17.28 -3.64 9.72
N ARG A 167 16.83 -3.33 8.50
CA ARG A 167 16.92 -1.97 7.93
C ARG A 167 15.99 -0.99 8.64
N LEU A 168 14.80 -1.43 9.00
CA LEU A 168 13.87 -0.63 9.80
C LEU A 168 14.55 -0.20 11.12
N ASN A 169 15.15 -1.14 11.83
CA ASN A 169 15.85 -0.85 13.08
C ASN A 169 17.07 0.08 12.87
N ALA A 170 17.81 -0.08 11.77
CA ALA A 170 18.93 0.82 11.42
C ALA A 170 18.43 2.26 11.20
N ILE A 171 17.37 2.45 10.37
CA ILE A 171 16.76 3.77 10.14
C ILE A 171 16.30 4.42 11.45
N LEU A 172 15.65 3.66 12.33
CA LEU A 172 15.17 4.19 13.60
C LEU A 172 16.31 4.46 14.59
N SER A 173 17.46 3.82 14.43
CA SER A 173 18.65 4.12 15.23
C SER A 173 19.24 5.47 14.85
N GLU A 174 19.24 5.81 13.57
CA GLU A 174 19.67 7.09 13.04
C GLU A 174 18.64 8.22 13.28
N ASN A 175 17.35 7.86 13.47
CA ASN A 175 16.24 8.79 13.64
C ASN A 175 15.49 8.56 14.97
N PRO A 176 16.05 8.86 16.14
CA PRO A 176 15.45 8.52 17.44
C PRO A 176 14.07 9.12 17.69
N ARG A 177 13.76 10.28 17.07
CA ARG A 177 12.44 10.95 17.19
C ARG A 177 11.31 10.12 16.59
N LEU A 178 11.61 9.26 15.63
CA LEU A 178 10.61 8.45 14.92
C LEU A 178 10.29 7.14 15.66
N ARG A 179 11.12 6.72 16.61
CA ARG A 179 10.97 5.43 17.30
C ARG A 179 9.60 5.23 17.91
N GLN A 180 9.05 6.25 18.56
CA GLN A 180 7.74 6.13 19.22
C GLN A 180 6.64 5.74 18.23
N LYS A 181 6.69 6.21 16.99
CA LYS A 181 5.63 6.02 16.00
C LYS A 181 5.91 4.86 15.04
N TYR A 182 7.19 4.60 14.70
CA TYR A 182 7.56 3.68 13.63
C TYR A 182 8.23 2.39 14.13
N SER A 183 8.52 2.24 15.42
CA SER A 183 8.97 0.96 15.96
C SER A 183 7.84 -0.06 15.96
N ARG A 184 8.22 -1.34 15.89
CA ARG A 184 7.27 -2.43 16.02
C ARG A 184 6.53 -2.33 17.37
N PRO A 185 5.20 -2.27 17.37
CA PRO A 185 4.43 -2.34 18.62
C PRO A 185 4.61 -3.68 19.32
N ASN A 186 4.19 -3.75 20.59
CA ASN A 186 4.21 -5.00 21.32
C ASN A 186 3.35 -6.05 20.62
N LEU A 187 3.89 -7.24 20.39
CA LEU A 187 3.19 -8.35 19.73
C LEU A 187 1.88 -8.74 20.44
N ALA A 188 1.79 -8.52 21.75
CA ALA A 188 0.54 -8.74 22.49
C ALA A 188 -0.62 -7.82 22.02
N THR A 189 -0.33 -6.78 21.22
CA THR A 189 -1.35 -5.90 20.62
C THR A 189 -1.79 -6.34 19.22
N ASP A 190 -1.18 -7.40 18.65
CA ASP A 190 -1.62 -8.04 17.41
C ASP A 190 -2.77 -9.01 17.70
N LEU A 191 -3.95 -8.45 17.95
CA LEU A 191 -5.15 -9.18 18.33
C LEU A 191 -6.10 -9.30 17.13
N LEU A 192 -6.47 -10.54 16.80
CA LEU A 192 -7.50 -10.83 15.81
C LEU A 192 -8.79 -11.24 16.53
N PHE A 193 -9.83 -10.45 16.35
CA PHE A 193 -11.14 -10.74 16.93
C PHE A 193 -11.99 -11.62 16.01
N LYS A 194 -12.92 -12.36 16.57
CA LYS A 194 -13.93 -13.10 15.81
C LYS A 194 -14.80 -12.14 15.01
N SER A 195 -15.21 -12.56 13.83
CA SER A 195 -15.89 -11.69 12.85
C SER A 195 -17.31 -11.28 13.29
N ASP A 196 -17.94 -12.06 14.14
CA ASP A 196 -19.27 -11.80 14.72
C ASP A 196 -19.23 -10.89 15.95
N LEU A 197 -18.03 -10.57 16.44
CA LEU A 197 -17.85 -9.67 17.56
C LEU A 197 -17.88 -8.22 17.09
N THR A 198 -18.81 -7.44 17.62
CA THR A 198 -18.89 -5.99 17.39
C THR A 198 -18.25 -5.26 18.56
N HIS A 199 -17.36 -4.31 18.26
CA HIS A 199 -16.85 -3.39 19.27
C HIS A 199 -17.94 -2.39 19.65
N ASP A 200 -18.44 -2.46 20.89
CA ASP A 200 -19.39 -1.50 21.39
C ASP A 200 -18.67 -0.21 21.82
N SER A 201 -19.33 0.93 21.63
CA SER A 201 -18.81 2.25 22.04
C SER A 201 -18.54 2.38 23.56
N ILE A 202 -19.05 1.45 24.35
CA ILE A 202 -18.84 1.32 25.80
C ILE A 202 -17.61 0.47 26.13
N CYS A 203 -17.02 -0.20 25.12
CA CYS A 203 -15.90 -1.08 25.30
C CYS A 203 -14.60 -0.27 25.46
N ASP A 204 -14.24 0.03 26.71
CA ASP A 204 -12.96 0.66 27.06
C ASP A 204 -11.79 -0.32 26.83
N ARG A 205 -10.63 0.22 26.43
CA ARG A 205 -9.40 -0.58 26.24
C ARG A 205 -8.98 -1.36 27.50
N GLU A 206 -9.39 -0.92 28.68
CA GLU A 206 -9.02 -1.53 29.97
C GLU A 206 -10.00 -2.61 30.44
N ASN A 207 -11.27 -2.58 30.00
CA ASN A 207 -12.32 -3.51 30.48
C ASN A 207 -13.16 -4.15 29.36
N GLY A 208 -12.68 -4.10 28.10
CA GLY A 208 -13.47 -4.48 26.96
C GLY A 208 -13.15 -5.83 26.35
N CYS A 209 -13.43 -5.97 25.07
CA CYS A 209 -13.34 -7.20 24.28
C CYS A 209 -12.00 -7.94 24.40
N VAL A 210 -10.92 -7.23 24.75
CA VAL A 210 -9.55 -7.77 24.87
C VAL A 210 -9.39 -8.73 26.05
N ASN A 211 -10.17 -8.53 27.13
CA ASN A 211 -10.02 -9.32 28.36
C ASN A 211 -10.65 -10.71 28.28
N ASP A 212 -11.50 -10.97 27.30
CA ASP A 212 -12.08 -12.27 27.07
C ASP A 212 -11.38 -12.99 25.91
N GLN A 213 -10.55 -13.98 26.23
CA GLN A 213 -9.88 -14.79 25.22
C GLN A 213 -10.85 -15.52 24.29
N MET A 214 -12.10 -15.73 24.69
CA MET A 214 -13.12 -16.33 23.83
C MET A 214 -13.50 -15.43 22.64
N ASN A 215 -13.23 -14.12 22.73
CA ASN A 215 -13.44 -13.16 21.65
C ASN A 215 -12.35 -13.21 20.56
N LEU A 216 -11.24 -13.83 20.86
CA LEU A 216 -10.08 -13.86 19.96
C LEU A 216 -10.05 -15.12 19.09
N VAL A 217 -9.49 -14.98 17.92
CA VAL A 217 -9.10 -16.08 17.05
C VAL A 217 -7.71 -16.54 17.45
N LEU A 218 -7.61 -17.77 17.96
CA LEU A 218 -6.32 -18.35 18.29
C LEU A 218 -5.53 -18.63 16.99
N ARG A 219 -4.33 -18.10 16.90
CA ARG A 219 -3.41 -18.31 15.80
C ARG A 219 -2.16 -19.04 16.30
N ARG A 220 -1.52 -19.85 15.43
CA ARG A 220 -0.22 -20.42 15.75
C ARG A 220 0.82 -19.33 16.00
N GLU A 221 1.77 -19.56 16.84
CA GLU A 221 2.93 -18.68 16.95
C GLU A 221 3.74 -18.74 15.65
N ARG A 222 4.19 -17.60 15.13
CA ARG A 222 5.18 -17.55 14.06
C ARG A 222 6.54 -17.92 14.66
N SER A 223 7.31 -18.73 13.94
CA SER A 223 8.69 -19.00 14.31
C SER A 223 9.53 -17.72 14.23
N GLN A 224 10.65 -17.71 14.94
CA GLN A 224 11.58 -16.57 14.88
C GLN A 224 12.13 -16.28 13.47
N PHE A 225 12.00 -17.24 12.53
CA PHE A 225 12.40 -17.07 11.12
C PHE A 225 11.26 -16.54 10.23
N GLU A 226 10.04 -16.51 10.73
CA GLU A 226 8.85 -16.03 9.99
C GLU A 226 8.51 -14.56 10.32
N GLY A 227 9.46 -13.66 10.40
CA GLY A 227 9.25 -12.26 10.75
C GLY A 227 8.09 -11.57 10.04
N ILE A 228 8.34 -10.51 9.31
CA ILE A 228 7.37 -9.85 8.42
C ILE A 228 7.10 -10.76 7.22
N ALA A 229 5.84 -11.12 6.96
CA ALA A 229 5.48 -11.87 5.76
C ALA A 229 5.08 -10.93 4.62
N ILE A 230 5.38 -11.36 3.39
CA ILE A 230 4.98 -10.65 2.17
C ILE A 230 3.95 -11.51 1.45
N HIS A 231 2.77 -10.95 1.22
CA HIS A 231 1.65 -11.62 0.56
C HIS A 231 1.40 -10.99 -0.80
N TYR A 232 1.20 -11.81 -1.82
CA TYR A 232 0.91 -11.35 -3.18
C TYR A 232 -0.50 -11.78 -3.56
N GLY A 233 -1.32 -10.85 -4.09
CA GLY A 233 -2.68 -11.16 -4.51
C GLY A 233 -3.58 -9.94 -4.63
N THR A 234 -4.88 -10.14 -4.43
CA THR A 234 -5.88 -9.11 -4.68
C THR A 234 -6.05 -8.17 -3.50
N ILE A 235 -5.96 -6.86 -3.76
CA ILE A 235 -6.27 -5.77 -2.84
C ILE A 235 -7.65 -5.21 -3.19
N ALA A 236 -8.55 -5.13 -2.22
CA ALA A 236 -9.84 -4.48 -2.39
C ALA A 236 -9.72 -2.97 -2.17
N SER A 237 -10.17 -2.20 -3.16
CA SER A 237 -10.13 -0.73 -3.14
C SER A 237 -11.53 -0.14 -3.23
N GLY A 238 -11.79 0.95 -2.51
CA GLY A 238 -13.08 1.65 -2.55
C GLY A 238 -13.14 2.82 -1.56
N ASN A 239 -14.15 3.67 -1.68
CA ASN A 239 -14.25 4.91 -0.91
C ASN A 239 -14.80 4.74 0.53
N GLN A 240 -14.95 3.50 0.98
CA GLN A 240 -15.44 3.20 2.33
C GLN A 240 -14.33 2.57 3.18
N VAL A 241 -14.12 3.12 4.38
CA VAL A 241 -13.27 2.46 5.37
C VAL A 241 -13.93 1.16 5.82
N MET A 242 -13.29 0.02 5.52
CA MET A 242 -13.80 -1.28 5.97
C MET A 242 -13.57 -1.45 7.46
N LYS A 243 -14.67 -1.50 8.23
CA LYS A 243 -14.74 -1.76 9.67
C LYS A 243 -15.73 -2.87 10.01
N ASN A 244 -16.07 -3.71 9.04
CA ASN A 244 -17.06 -4.77 9.17
C ASN A 244 -16.42 -6.12 8.80
N ALA A 245 -16.09 -6.90 9.83
CA ALA A 245 -15.43 -8.20 9.65
C ALA A 245 -16.29 -9.22 8.89
N VAL A 246 -17.62 -9.16 9.00
CA VAL A 246 -18.53 -10.05 8.28
C VAL A 246 -18.49 -9.78 6.77
N ILE A 247 -18.55 -8.49 6.38
CA ILE A 247 -18.43 -8.09 4.97
C ILE A 247 -17.03 -8.39 4.45
N ARG A 248 -15.98 -8.08 5.24
CA ARG A 248 -14.58 -8.42 4.93
C ARG A 248 -14.44 -9.91 4.58
N ASP A 249 -14.92 -10.78 5.46
CA ASP A 249 -14.79 -12.25 5.29
C ASP A 249 -15.61 -12.77 4.12
N LYS A 250 -16.79 -12.18 3.85
CA LYS A 250 -17.59 -12.50 2.68
C LYS A 250 -16.83 -12.20 1.39
N LEU A 251 -16.30 -10.97 1.26
CA LEU A 251 -15.52 -10.56 0.08
C LEU A 251 -14.26 -11.39 -0.09
N SER A 252 -13.58 -11.74 1.01
CA SER A 252 -12.42 -12.63 0.97
C SER A 252 -12.76 -14.02 0.42
N LYS A 253 -13.88 -14.59 0.85
CA LYS A 253 -14.33 -15.90 0.34
C LYS A 253 -14.65 -15.87 -1.14
N GLU A 254 -15.26 -14.78 -1.63
CA GLU A 254 -15.71 -14.64 -3.01
C GLU A 254 -14.59 -14.26 -3.99
N LYS A 255 -13.64 -13.42 -3.56
CA LYS A 255 -12.65 -12.75 -4.42
C LYS A 255 -11.21 -12.94 -3.99
N ASP A 256 -10.95 -13.74 -2.97
CA ASP A 256 -9.62 -13.95 -2.38
C ASP A 256 -8.87 -12.67 -2.02
N ILE A 257 -9.59 -11.74 -1.35
CA ILE A 257 -9.07 -10.45 -0.93
C ILE A 257 -8.08 -10.63 0.21
N LEU A 258 -6.92 -9.97 0.12
CA LEU A 258 -5.86 -9.98 1.12
C LEU A 258 -5.87 -8.74 2.02
N CYS A 259 -6.23 -7.57 1.48
CA CYS A 259 -6.38 -6.36 2.28
C CYS A 259 -7.35 -5.36 1.64
N PHE A 260 -7.76 -4.36 2.43
CA PHE A 260 -8.59 -3.23 2.01
C PHE A 260 -7.80 -1.92 2.09
N GLU A 261 -8.00 -1.07 1.10
CA GLU A 261 -7.50 0.31 1.05
C GLU A 261 -8.47 1.20 0.26
N MET A 262 -8.16 2.50 0.05
CA MET A 262 -9.17 3.44 -0.43
C MET A 262 -8.79 4.20 -1.72
N GLU A 263 -7.63 4.05 -2.29
CA GLU A 263 -7.08 4.93 -3.33
C GLU A 263 -6.88 4.25 -4.70
N ALA A 264 -6.42 3.01 -4.69
CA ALA A 264 -5.88 2.35 -5.87
C ALA A 264 -6.87 2.23 -7.04
N ALA A 265 -8.16 2.01 -6.77
CA ALA A 265 -9.16 1.91 -7.83
C ALA A 265 -9.27 3.17 -8.69
N GLY A 266 -8.96 4.34 -8.12
CA GLY A 266 -8.92 5.60 -8.88
C GLY A 266 -7.65 5.77 -9.73
N LEU A 267 -6.64 4.96 -9.52
CA LEU A 267 -5.35 5.07 -10.21
C LEU A 267 -5.24 4.11 -11.39
N MET A 268 -5.65 2.86 -11.21
CA MET A 268 -5.24 1.74 -12.04
C MET A 268 -5.45 1.94 -13.55
N ASN A 269 -6.53 2.62 -13.97
CA ASN A 269 -6.85 2.82 -15.39
C ASN A 269 -6.12 4.03 -16.03
N HIS A 270 -5.51 4.90 -15.22
CA HIS A 270 -4.82 6.10 -15.72
C HIS A 270 -3.36 6.19 -15.23
N PHE A 271 -3.07 5.51 -14.15
CA PHE A 271 -1.76 5.41 -13.52
C PHE A 271 -1.54 3.97 -13.06
N PRO A 272 -1.42 2.98 -13.99
CA PRO A 272 -1.24 1.59 -13.64
C PRO A 272 -0.05 1.40 -12.72
N CYS A 273 -0.28 0.97 -11.49
CA CYS A 273 0.73 0.97 -10.44
C CYS A 273 0.79 -0.34 -9.65
N ALA A 274 1.94 -0.60 -9.03
CA ALA A 274 1.99 -1.57 -7.96
C ALA A 274 1.41 -0.95 -6.70
N VAL A 275 0.43 -1.62 -6.11
CA VAL A 275 -0.18 -1.23 -4.83
C VAL A 275 0.45 -2.06 -3.73
N ILE A 276 1.05 -1.39 -2.74
CA ILE A 276 1.81 -2.03 -1.68
C ILE A 276 1.29 -1.52 -0.35
N ARG A 277 0.81 -2.41 0.50
CA ARG A 277 0.16 -2.06 1.76
C ARG A 277 0.79 -2.76 2.94
N GLY A 278 1.27 -1.99 3.93
CA GLY A 278 1.61 -2.52 5.23
C GLY A 278 0.34 -2.71 6.06
N ILE A 279 0.20 -3.83 6.70
CA ILE A 279 -1.02 -4.17 7.43
C ILE A 279 -1.01 -3.53 8.81
N CYS A 280 -1.95 -2.61 9.07
CA CYS A 280 -2.04 -1.85 10.33
C CYS A 280 -3.26 -2.18 11.19
N ASP A 281 -4.26 -2.87 10.64
CA ASP A 281 -5.47 -3.34 11.31
C ASP A 281 -6.06 -4.54 10.56
N TYR A 282 -7.16 -5.09 11.03
CA TYR A 282 -7.84 -6.25 10.42
C TYR A 282 -9.17 -5.92 9.75
N SER A 283 -9.39 -4.68 9.35
CA SER A 283 -10.63 -4.24 8.67
C SER A 283 -11.89 -4.58 9.46
N ASP A 284 -11.84 -4.50 10.78
CA ASP A 284 -12.93 -4.76 11.70
C ASP A 284 -13.28 -3.53 12.59
N SER A 285 -14.20 -3.68 13.51
CA SER A 285 -14.62 -2.61 14.42
C SER A 285 -13.59 -2.25 15.50
N HIS A 286 -12.52 -3.06 15.67
CA HIS A 286 -11.45 -2.86 16.66
C HIS A 286 -10.25 -2.09 16.11
N LYS A 287 -10.39 -1.47 14.94
CA LYS A 287 -9.35 -0.68 14.30
C LYS A 287 -8.73 0.37 15.22
N ASN A 288 -7.39 0.40 15.27
CA ASN A 288 -6.62 1.40 16.00
C ASN A 288 -5.39 1.86 15.18
N ASP A 289 -4.76 2.96 15.59
CA ASP A 289 -3.69 3.59 14.82
C ASP A 289 -2.28 3.17 15.27
N GLN A 290 -2.18 2.28 16.26
CA GLN A 290 -0.90 1.95 16.90
C GLN A 290 0.11 1.35 15.94
N TRP A 291 -0.34 0.57 14.95
CA TRP A 291 0.52 -0.11 13.98
C TRP A 291 0.79 0.69 12.70
N GLN A 292 0.15 1.85 12.49
CA GLN A 292 0.22 2.60 11.23
C GLN A 292 1.65 2.97 10.82
N GLY A 293 2.44 3.53 11.73
CA GLY A 293 3.81 3.95 11.41
C GLY A 293 4.72 2.77 11.05
N TYR A 294 4.66 1.69 11.85
CA TYR A 294 5.43 0.48 11.57
C TYR A 294 5.03 -0.15 10.23
N ALA A 295 3.74 -0.30 9.97
CA ALA A 295 3.20 -0.85 8.73
C ALA A 295 3.58 0.01 7.52
N ALA A 296 3.52 1.33 7.63
CA ALA A 296 3.95 2.23 6.56
C ALA A 296 5.44 2.05 6.23
N LEU A 297 6.29 1.92 7.23
CA LEU A 297 7.72 1.75 7.02
C LEU A 297 8.08 0.36 6.47
N THR A 298 7.36 -0.70 6.86
CA THR A 298 7.56 -2.04 6.26
C THR A 298 7.19 -2.06 4.77
N ALA A 299 6.08 -1.43 4.39
CA ALA A 299 5.66 -1.28 3.00
C ALA A 299 6.67 -0.47 2.17
N ALA A 300 7.17 0.63 2.72
CA ALA A 300 8.17 1.48 2.05
C ALA A 300 9.49 0.74 1.84
N LEU A 301 9.95 -0.04 2.82
CA LEU A 301 11.19 -0.83 2.71
C LEU A 301 11.06 -1.98 1.70
N TYR A 302 9.90 -2.64 1.64
CA TYR A 302 9.62 -3.59 0.56
C TYR A 302 9.68 -2.91 -0.81
N THR A 303 9.10 -1.72 -0.93
CA THR A 303 9.10 -0.94 -2.17
C THR A 303 10.52 -0.57 -2.61
N LYS A 304 11.39 -0.18 -1.68
CA LYS A 304 12.82 0.04 -1.95
C LYS A 304 13.49 -1.21 -2.51
N ASP A 305 13.18 -2.38 -1.95
CA ASP A 305 13.69 -3.65 -2.46
C ASP A 305 13.14 -3.98 -3.85
N LEU A 306 11.86 -3.75 -4.10
CA LEU A 306 11.23 -3.95 -5.40
C LEU A 306 11.92 -3.09 -6.48
N LEU A 307 12.12 -1.81 -6.21
CA LEU A 307 12.84 -0.90 -7.11
C LEU A 307 14.28 -1.36 -7.39
N SER A 308 14.94 -1.99 -6.42
CA SER A 308 16.28 -2.56 -6.60
C SER A 308 16.32 -3.72 -7.61
N GLN A 309 15.19 -4.41 -7.85
CA GLN A 309 15.07 -5.48 -8.84
C GLN A 309 14.77 -4.98 -10.26
N LEU A 310 14.30 -3.74 -10.39
CA LEU A 310 14.08 -3.11 -11.69
C LEU A 310 15.40 -2.65 -12.29
N SER A 311 15.58 -2.92 -13.59
CA SER A 311 16.70 -2.34 -14.30
C SER A 311 16.26 -1.05 -15.01
N PRO A 312 17.09 0.01 -15.06
CA PRO A 312 16.77 1.24 -15.79
C PRO A 312 16.39 0.99 -17.26
N ARG A 313 17.01 -0.02 -17.89
CA ARG A 313 16.67 -0.40 -19.27
C ARG A 313 15.23 -0.87 -19.42
N LYS A 314 14.74 -1.68 -18.47
CA LYS A 314 13.34 -2.16 -18.48
C LYS A 314 12.38 -1.03 -18.15
N THR A 315 12.70 -0.21 -17.16
CA THR A 315 11.91 0.99 -16.83
C THR A 315 11.76 1.90 -18.05
N ASN A 316 12.86 2.19 -18.75
CA ASN A 316 12.83 3.06 -19.94
C ASN A 316 12.13 2.42 -21.15
N ALA A 317 11.91 1.12 -21.15
CA ALA A 317 11.17 0.42 -22.20
C ALA A 317 9.65 0.44 -21.97
N GLU A 318 9.19 0.71 -20.74
CA GLU A 318 7.76 0.87 -20.45
C GLU A 318 7.22 2.16 -21.09
N LYS A 319 5.93 2.14 -21.45
CA LYS A 319 5.21 3.30 -21.99
C LYS A 319 5.17 4.41 -20.92
N ARG A 320 5.22 5.67 -21.35
CA ARG A 320 5.04 6.80 -20.43
C ARG A 320 3.59 6.82 -19.93
N MET A 321 3.41 7.06 -18.64
CA MET A 321 2.07 7.10 -18.07
C MET A 321 1.25 8.30 -18.59
N ALA A 322 1.90 9.42 -18.90
CA ALA A 322 1.26 10.55 -19.57
C ALA A 322 0.63 10.17 -20.92
N GLU A 323 1.22 9.22 -21.65
CA GLU A 323 0.67 8.70 -22.93
C GLU A 323 -0.55 7.79 -22.66
N ILE A 324 -0.53 6.99 -21.59
CA ILE A 324 -1.68 6.16 -21.18
C ILE A 324 -2.86 7.05 -20.79
N LEU A 325 -2.60 8.13 -20.06
CA LEU A 325 -3.63 9.10 -19.63
C LEU A 325 -4.27 9.82 -20.85
N SER A 326 -3.53 10.06 -21.93
CA SER A 326 -4.05 10.74 -23.12
C SER A 326 -4.83 9.82 -24.07
N ASP A 327 -4.60 8.51 -24.00
CA ASP A 327 -5.24 7.50 -24.88
C ASP A 327 -6.62 7.04 -24.34
N GLY A 328 -6.99 7.35 -23.08
CA GLY A 328 -8.24 6.96 -22.40
C GLY A 328 -9.21 8.14 -22.23
#